data_a8513014c2548bda47677d14c4cdec75
#
_entry.id   a8513014c2548bda47677d14c4cdec75
#
_cell.length_a   1.000
_cell.length_b   1.000
_cell.length_c   1.000
_cell.angle_alpha   90.00
_cell.angle_beta   90.00
_cell.angle_gamma   90.00
#
_symmetry.space_group_name_H-M   'P 1'
#
loop_
_entity.id
_entity.type
_entity.pdbx_description
1 polymer ?
#
loop_
_entity_poly.entity_id
_entity_poly.type
_entity_poly.pdbx_seq_one_letter_code
_entity_poly.pdbx_strand_id
1 'polypeptide(L)'
;MARQIAIVEDEPAIRANYSDALRRLGFEVQTYASRPEASSGFDIRLPDLVLIDIGLGDEPEGGFELCRELRQKSATLPIIFLTARDSDFDVISGLRLGADDYLTKDVSLPHLTARINTLFRRVDALRRPQGAEAVLKNGDLALHPERMRVTWKDEEVPLTVTEFWMVHTM
;
A
#
# COMPACT_ATOMS: atom_id res chain seq x y z
N MET A 1 -13.19 -7.50 -12.60
CA MET A 1 -13.00 -8.17 -11.29
C MET A 1 -13.02 -7.09 -10.19
N ALA A 2 -13.66 -7.38 -9.06
CA ALA A 2 -13.62 -6.49 -7.91
C ALA A 2 -12.19 -6.41 -7.35
N ARG A 3 -11.80 -5.22 -6.86
CA ARG A 3 -10.49 -5.01 -6.21
C ARG A 3 -10.52 -5.64 -4.82
N GLN A 4 -9.46 -6.35 -4.49
CA GLN A 4 -9.31 -7.00 -3.20
C GLN A 4 -8.51 -6.11 -2.24
N ILE A 5 -9.11 -5.80 -1.09
CA ILE A 5 -8.48 -5.03 0.00
C ILE A 5 -8.32 -5.96 1.20
N ALA A 6 -7.14 -5.99 1.78
CA ALA A 6 -6.92 -6.62 3.07
C ALA A 6 -6.92 -5.58 4.20
N ILE A 7 -7.53 -5.92 5.32
CA ILE A 7 -7.53 -5.13 6.55
C ILE A 7 -6.86 -5.95 7.64
N VAL A 8 -5.80 -5.40 8.22
CA VAL A 8 -5.09 -6.01 9.36
C VAL A 8 -5.29 -5.11 10.58
N GLU A 9 -6.13 -5.57 11.50
CA GLU A 9 -6.64 -4.80 12.64
C GLU A 9 -7.02 -5.78 13.75
N ASP A 10 -6.47 -5.63 14.94
CA ASP A 10 -6.72 -6.55 16.05
C ASP A 10 -8.08 -6.31 16.72
N GLU A 11 -8.57 -5.06 16.74
CA GLU A 11 -9.86 -4.74 17.36
C GLU A 11 -11.05 -5.19 16.49
N PRO A 12 -11.87 -6.17 16.95
CA PRO A 12 -12.92 -6.76 16.12
C PRO A 12 -13.96 -5.76 15.63
N ALA A 13 -14.33 -4.78 16.46
CA ALA A 13 -15.37 -3.79 16.13
C ALA A 13 -14.89 -2.84 15.02
N ILE A 14 -13.65 -2.37 15.10
CA ILE A 14 -13.03 -1.49 14.08
C ILE A 14 -12.86 -2.27 12.79
N ARG A 15 -12.30 -3.48 12.86
CA ARG A 15 -12.12 -4.37 11.72
C ARG A 15 -13.42 -4.65 10.98
N ALA A 16 -14.50 -4.97 11.69
CA ALA A 16 -15.82 -5.19 11.11
C ALA A 16 -16.39 -3.94 10.47
N ASN A 17 -16.29 -2.78 11.12
CA ASN A 17 -16.80 -1.51 10.61
C ASN A 17 -16.17 -1.12 9.26
N TYR A 18 -14.85 -1.14 9.15
CA TYR A 18 -14.17 -0.86 7.88
C TYR A 18 -14.46 -1.91 6.82
N SER A 19 -14.50 -3.20 7.21
CA SER A 19 -14.81 -4.28 6.29
C SER A 19 -16.19 -4.13 5.66
N ASP A 20 -17.22 -3.88 6.47
CA ASP A 20 -18.59 -3.69 6.00
C ASP A 20 -18.73 -2.44 5.13
N ALA A 21 -18.08 -1.34 5.53
CA ALA A 21 -18.09 -0.11 4.77
C ALA A 21 -17.46 -0.28 3.38
N LEU A 22 -16.30 -0.92 3.29
CA LEU A 22 -15.61 -1.15 2.02
C LEU A 22 -16.34 -2.17 1.13
N ARG A 23 -16.95 -3.21 1.71
CA ARG A 23 -17.79 -4.15 0.96
C ARG A 23 -19.01 -3.47 0.33
N ARG A 24 -19.66 -2.55 1.04
CA ARG A 24 -20.78 -1.76 0.50
C ARG A 24 -20.37 -0.89 -0.68
N LEU A 25 -19.09 -0.52 -0.77
CA LEU A 25 -18.52 0.23 -1.88
C LEU A 25 -18.06 -0.66 -3.06
N GLY A 26 -18.30 -1.98 -2.97
CA GLY A 26 -18.03 -2.94 -4.03
C GLY A 26 -16.64 -3.55 -4.02
N PHE A 27 -15.86 -3.38 -2.95
CA PHE A 27 -14.56 -4.05 -2.78
C PHE A 27 -14.74 -5.47 -2.23
N GLU A 28 -13.87 -6.39 -2.64
CA GLU A 28 -13.68 -7.65 -1.94
C GLU A 28 -12.76 -7.39 -0.73
N VAL A 29 -13.19 -7.80 0.47
CA VAL A 29 -12.44 -7.50 1.68
C VAL A 29 -12.07 -8.78 2.42
N GLN A 30 -10.78 -8.97 2.63
CA GLN A 30 -10.20 -9.95 3.55
C GLN A 30 -9.80 -9.26 4.85
N THR A 31 -9.94 -9.93 5.97
CA THR A 31 -9.63 -9.37 7.28
C THR A 31 -8.74 -10.32 8.07
N TYR A 32 -7.81 -9.75 8.82
CA TYR A 32 -6.86 -10.46 9.66
C TYR A 32 -6.79 -9.77 11.04
N ALA A 33 -6.74 -10.55 12.09
CA ALA A 33 -6.70 -10.05 13.46
C ALA A 33 -5.29 -9.87 14.01
N SER A 34 -4.28 -10.39 13.32
CA SER A 34 -2.89 -10.36 13.78
C SER A 34 -1.91 -10.37 12.60
N ARG A 35 -0.65 -9.98 12.87
CA ARG A 35 0.43 -10.05 11.88
C ARG A 35 0.68 -11.49 11.39
N PRO A 36 0.81 -12.53 12.25
CA PRO A 36 1.03 -13.90 11.78
C PRO A 36 -0.10 -14.43 10.88
N GLU A 37 -1.35 -14.09 11.21
CA GLU A 37 -2.50 -14.46 10.38
C GLU A 37 -2.43 -13.80 9.00
N ALA A 38 -2.14 -12.50 8.95
CA ALA A 38 -1.98 -11.74 7.73
C ALA A 38 -0.81 -12.27 6.88
N SER A 39 0.37 -12.50 7.49
CA SER A 39 1.54 -13.03 6.78
C SER A 39 1.25 -14.37 6.13
N SER A 40 0.57 -15.28 6.84
CA SER A 40 0.17 -16.59 6.30
C SER A 40 -0.82 -16.46 5.13
N GLY A 41 -1.78 -15.53 5.22
CA GLY A 41 -2.70 -15.25 4.13
C GLY A 41 -2.00 -14.68 2.89
N PHE A 42 -1.06 -13.78 3.11
CA PHE A 42 -0.30 -13.11 2.04
C PHE A 42 0.77 -14.01 1.40
N ASP A 43 1.20 -15.08 2.06
CA ASP A 43 2.02 -16.13 1.45
C ASP A 43 1.24 -16.90 0.38
N ILE A 44 -0.07 -17.02 0.53
CA ILE A 44 -0.94 -17.67 -0.44
C ILE A 44 -1.27 -16.71 -1.59
N ARG A 45 -1.72 -15.50 -1.26
CA ARG A 45 -2.10 -14.49 -2.25
C ARG A 45 -2.02 -13.08 -1.68
N LEU A 46 -1.33 -12.20 -2.40
CA LEU A 46 -1.33 -10.77 -2.10
C LEU A 46 -2.64 -10.12 -2.56
N PRO A 47 -3.21 -9.19 -1.76
CA PRO A 47 -4.35 -8.37 -2.18
C PRO A 47 -3.91 -7.25 -3.15
N ASP A 48 -4.86 -6.46 -3.64
CA ASP A 48 -4.58 -5.28 -4.45
C ASP A 48 -4.18 -4.05 -3.60
N LEU A 49 -4.53 -4.02 -2.31
CA LEU A 49 -4.17 -2.98 -1.35
C LEU A 49 -4.29 -3.52 0.08
N VAL A 50 -3.46 -3.04 0.99
CA VAL A 50 -3.50 -3.38 2.41
C VAL A 50 -3.72 -2.15 3.27
N LEU A 51 -4.70 -2.23 4.18
CA LEU A 51 -4.87 -1.31 5.31
C LEU A 51 -4.29 -2.00 6.55
N ILE A 52 -3.39 -1.34 7.26
CA ILE A 52 -2.67 -1.93 8.40
C ILE A 52 -2.76 -1.00 9.60
N ASP A 53 -3.20 -1.52 10.76
CA ASP A 53 -2.93 -0.84 12.03
C ASP A 53 -1.49 -1.10 12.48
N ILE A 54 -0.89 -0.15 13.17
CA ILE A 54 0.49 -0.27 13.68
C ILE A 54 0.53 -1.24 14.87
N GLY A 55 -0.35 -1.06 15.83
CA GLY A 55 -0.46 -1.96 16.97
C GLY A 55 -1.33 -3.16 16.64
N LEU A 56 -0.81 -4.37 16.78
CA LEU A 56 -1.54 -5.61 16.48
C LEU A 56 -1.47 -6.56 17.67
N GLY A 57 -2.43 -6.44 18.58
CA GLY A 57 -2.49 -7.25 19.81
C GLY A 57 -1.28 -6.98 20.72
N ASP A 58 -0.51 -8.01 20.99
CA ASP A 58 0.68 -7.93 21.84
C ASP A 58 1.92 -7.38 21.11
N GLU A 59 1.80 -7.04 19.82
CA GLU A 59 2.87 -6.47 19.01
C GLU A 59 2.65 -4.95 18.78
N PRO A 60 3.24 -4.04 19.61
CA PRO A 60 3.00 -2.59 19.50
C PRO A 60 3.42 -1.99 18.15
N GLU A 61 4.35 -2.63 17.45
CA GLU A 61 4.86 -2.23 16.13
C GLU A 61 4.64 -3.32 15.07
N GLY A 62 3.72 -4.25 15.33
CA GLY A 62 3.44 -5.38 14.44
C GLY A 62 3.08 -4.95 13.01
N GLY A 63 2.39 -3.82 12.85
CA GLY A 63 2.08 -3.25 11.54
C GLY A 63 3.30 -2.77 10.79
N PHE A 64 4.30 -2.19 11.46
CA PHE A 64 5.57 -1.80 10.83
C PHE A 64 6.35 -3.02 10.36
N GLU A 65 6.43 -4.07 11.17
CA GLU A 65 7.07 -5.32 10.76
C GLU A 65 6.36 -5.96 9.57
N LEU A 66 5.03 -5.98 9.58
CA LEU A 66 4.24 -6.48 8.44
C LEU A 66 4.49 -5.67 7.16
N CYS A 67 4.60 -4.36 7.26
CA CYS A 67 4.93 -3.50 6.12
C CYS A 67 6.31 -3.87 5.52
N ARG A 68 7.31 -4.11 6.36
CA ARG A 68 8.65 -4.57 5.91
C ARG A 68 8.56 -5.92 5.18
N GLU A 69 7.84 -6.89 5.75
CA GLU A 69 7.62 -8.20 5.13
C GLU A 69 6.95 -8.07 3.75
N LEU A 70 5.91 -7.23 3.66
CA LEU A 70 5.18 -6.99 2.41
C LEU A 70 6.06 -6.30 1.35
N ARG A 71 6.93 -5.37 1.74
CA ARG A 71 7.88 -4.73 0.81
C ARG A 71 8.93 -5.68 0.27
N GLN A 72 9.32 -6.69 1.02
CA GLN A 72 10.18 -7.78 0.51
C GLN A 72 9.47 -8.64 -0.54
N LYS A 73 8.13 -8.80 -0.42
CA LYS A 73 7.31 -9.57 -1.37
C LYS A 73 6.89 -8.76 -2.58
N SER A 74 6.61 -7.48 -2.41
CA SER A 74 6.15 -6.59 -3.48
C SER A 74 6.49 -5.13 -3.17
N ALA A 75 7.33 -4.54 -4.02
CA ALA A 75 7.64 -3.11 -3.94
C ALA A 75 6.43 -2.23 -4.29
N THR A 76 5.49 -2.74 -5.08
CA THR A 76 4.41 -1.95 -5.71
C THR A 76 3.03 -2.17 -5.09
N LEU A 77 2.89 -3.06 -4.11
CA LEU A 77 1.63 -3.26 -3.38
C LEU A 77 1.27 -2.00 -2.60
N PRO A 78 0.12 -1.35 -2.86
CA PRO A 78 -0.31 -0.20 -2.07
C PRO A 78 -0.52 -0.58 -0.59
N ILE A 79 0.10 0.19 0.32
CA ILE A 79 -0.03 0.03 1.76
C ILE A 79 -0.43 1.37 2.38
N ILE A 80 -1.52 1.37 3.14
CA ILE A 80 -1.97 2.50 3.94
C ILE A 80 -1.93 2.09 5.41
N PHE A 81 -1.24 2.87 6.26
CA PHE A 81 -1.44 2.75 7.69
C PHE A 81 -2.73 3.44 8.10
N LEU A 82 -3.55 2.73 8.87
CA LEU A 82 -4.80 3.26 9.44
C LEU A 82 -4.78 2.97 10.94
N THR A 83 -4.39 3.95 11.73
CA THR A 83 -4.02 3.76 13.13
C THR A 83 -4.53 4.87 14.03
N ALA A 84 -4.61 4.61 15.35
CA ALA A 84 -4.90 5.63 16.35
C ALA A 84 -3.68 6.52 16.68
N ARG A 85 -2.49 6.14 16.22
CA ARG A 85 -1.26 6.93 16.45
C ARG A 85 -1.20 8.11 15.46
N ASP A 86 -0.94 9.29 15.98
CA ASP A 86 -0.93 10.55 15.23
C ASP A 86 0.38 11.35 15.40
N SER A 87 1.38 10.77 16.09
CA SER A 87 2.66 11.45 16.27
C SER A 87 3.41 11.60 14.94
N ASP A 88 4.07 12.75 14.76
CA ASP A 88 4.92 13.00 13.59
C ASP A 88 5.99 11.93 13.40
N PHE A 89 6.49 11.37 14.51
CA PHE A 89 7.47 10.30 14.49
C PHE A 89 6.91 9.01 13.89
N ASP A 90 5.69 8.62 14.26
CA ASP A 90 5.03 7.43 13.72
C ASP A 90 4.71 7.60 12.23
N VAL A 91 4.23 8.77 11.84
CA VAL A 91 3.96 9.12 10.43
C VAL A 91 5.23 9.01 9.59
N ILE A 92 6.32 9.66 10.03
CA ILE A 92 7.60 9.63 9.30
C ILE A 92 8.16 8.20 9.24
N SER A 93 8.06 7.45 10.33
CA SER A 93 8.52 6.06 10.39
C SER A 93 7.75 5.17 9.43
N GLY A 94 6.41 5.27 9.42
CA GLY A 94 5.55 4.50 8.52
C GLY A 94 5.85 4.77 7.04
N LEU A 95 5.98 6.04 6.66
CA LEU A 95 6.29 6.41 5.28
C LEU A 95 7.71 5.98 4.86
N ARG A 96 8.70 6.09 5.76
CA ARG A 96 10.08 5.60 5.51
C ARG A 96 10.15 4.09 5.33
N LEU A 97 9.24 3.31 5.93
CA LEU A 97 9.13 1.86 5.73
C LEU A 97 8.53 1.48 4.38
N GLY A 98 8.09 2.48 3.60
CA GLY A 98 7.56 2.29 2.26
C GLY A 98 6.03 2.22 2.20
N ALA A 99 5.31 2.67 3.22
CA ALA A 99 3.86 2.88 3.09
C ALA A 99 3.57 4.01 2.09
N ASP A 100 2.47 3.88 1.38
CA ASP A 100 2.02 4.87 0.38
C ASP A 100 1.20 5.99 1.01
N ASP A 101 0.59 5.74 2.16
CA ASP A 101 -0.16 6.74 2.93
C ASP A 101 -0.24 6.36 4.42
N TYR A 102 -0.55 7.37 5.24
CA TYR A 102 -0.71 7.24 6.69
C TYR A 102 -1.95 8.04 7.11
N LEU A 103 -2.94 7.36 7.67
CA LEU A 103 -4.21 7.95 8.08
C LEU A 103 -4.51 7.59 9.54
N THR A 104 -5.12 8.52 10.25
CA THR A 104 -5.63 8.26 11.60
C THR A 104 -7.02 7.62 11.55
N LYS A 105 -7.41 6.83 12.56
CA LYS A 105 -8.68 6.08 12.60
C LYS A 105 -9.93 6.99 12.70
N ASP A 106 -9.77 8.28 12.94
CA ASP A 106 -10.82 9.30 12.88
C ASP A 106 -11.12 9.80 11.46
N VAL A 107 -10.34 9.34 10.46
CA VAL A 107 -10.57 9.69 9.06
C VAL A 107 -11.98 9.31 8.61
N SER A 108 -12.64 10.21 7.91
CA SER A 108 -13.97 9.90 7.35
C SER A 108 -13.88 8.84 6.24
N LEU A 109 -14.91 7.99 6.14
CA LEU A 109 -14.95 6.95 5.11
C LEU A 109 -14.81 7.52 3.68
N PRO A 110 -15.44 8.65 3.30
CA PRO A 110 -15.20 9.25 1.99
C PRO A 110 -13.74 9.64 1.74
N HIS A 111 -13.05 10.14 2.76
CA HIS A 111 -11.63 10.50 2.64
C HIS A 111 -10.75 9.24 2.48
N LEU A 112 -10.95 8.21 3.30
CA LEU A 112 -10.26 6.93 3.15
C LEU A 112 -10.48 6.34 1.75
N THR A 113 -11.73 6.33 1.27
CA THR A 113 -12.07 5.81 -0.06
C THR A 113 -11.40 6.61 -1.18
N ALA A 114 -11.33 7.93 -1.04
CA ALA A 114 -10.63 8.78 -2.01
C ALA A 114 -9.13 8.44 -2.10
N ARG A 115 -8.48 8.16 -0.96
CA ARG A 115 -7.07 7.72 -0.92
C ARG A 115 -6.88 6.36 -1.57
N ILE A 116 -7.72 5.39 -1.24
CA ILE A 116 -7.71 4.05 -1.87
C ILE A 116 -7.85 4.17 -3.39
N ASN A 117 -8.84 4.90 -3.87
CA ASN A 117 -9.08 5.07 -5.30
C ASN A 117 -7.92 5.80 -6.00
N THR A 118 -7.27 6.74 -5.32
CA THR A 118 -6.10 7.44 -5.86
C THR A 118 -4.94 6.47 -6.08
N LEU A 119 -4.67 5.59 -5.12
CA LEU A 119 -3.63 4.57 -5.25
C LEU A 119 -3.97 3.57 -6.35
N PHE A 120 -5.22 3.09 -6.44
CA PHE A 120 -5.63 2.21 -7.53
C PHE A 120 -5.48 2.86 -8.90
N ARG A 121 -5.84 4.13 -9.06
CA ARG A 121 -5.64 4.84 -10.34
C ARG A 121 -4.17 4.92 -10.72
N ARG A 122 -3.27 5.14 -9.75
CA ARG A 122 -1.82 5.13 -9.98
C ARG A 122 -1.34 3.78 -10.48
N VAL A 123 -1.74 2.70 -9.80
CA VAL A 123 -1.41 1.31 -10.23
C VAL A 123 -1.95 1.02 -11.63
N ASP A 124 -3.21 1.40 -11.90
CA ASP A 124 -3.84 1.15 -13.20
C ASP A 124 -3.19 1.94 -14.34
N ALA A 125 -2.81 3.19 -14.09
CA ALA A 125 -2.12 4.02 -15.08
C ALA A 125 -0.78 3.39 -15.50
N LEU A 126 -0.12 2.70 -14.58
CA LEU A 126 1.15 2.01 -14.83
C LEU A 126 0.97 0.65 -15.52
N ARG A 127 -0.20 0.02 -15.37
CA ARG A 127 -0.54 -1.25 -16.03
C ARG A 127 -1.12 -1.08 -17.44
N ARG A 128 -1.49 0.15 -17.84
CA ARG A 128 -2.00 0.40 -19.21
C ARG A 128 -0.85 0.35 -20.18
N PRO A 129 -0.89 -0.51 -21.23
CA PRO A 129 0.07 -0.44 -22.31
C PRO A 129 -0.16 0.88 -23.06
N GLN A 130 0.68 1.86 -22.82
CA GLN A 130 0.85 2.97 -23.76
C GLN A 130 1.68 2.43 -24.91
N GLY A 131 1.14 2.47 -26.11
CA GLY A 131 1.82 1.95 -27.31
C GLY A 131 3.20 2.58 -27.50
N ALA A 132 4.20 1.71 -27.72
CA ALA A 132 5.63 1.93 -27.78
C ALA A 132 6.28 2.22 -26.41
N GLU A 133 7.20 1.36 -26.00
CA GLU A 133 8.00 1.50 -24.77
C GLU A 133 8.67 2.88 -24.72
N ALA A 134 8.00 3.87 -24.15
CA ALA A 134 8.58 5.17 -23.89
C ALA A 134 9.46 5.05 -22.64
N VAL A 135 10.70 4.62 -22.82
CA VAL A 135 11.72 4.73 -21.78
C VAL A 135 12.06 6.20 -21.63
N LEU A 136 11.66 6.79 -20.51
CA LEU A 136 12.06 8.17 -20.19
C LEU A 136 13.47 8.12 -19.60
N LYS A 137 14.43 8.70 -20.32
CA LYS A 137 15.83 8.77 -19.88
C LYS A 137 16.21 10.19 -19.51
N ASN A 138 16.85 10.32 -18.35
CA ASN A 138 17.49 11.55 -17.90
C ASN A 138 18.87 11.21 -17.33
N GLY A 139 19.91 11.36 -18.15
CA GLY A 139 21.27 10.93 -17.80
C GLY A 139 21.34 9.41 -17.60
N ASP A 140 21.82 8.98 -16.43
CA ASP A 140 21.95 7.57 -16.05
C ASP A 140 20.63 6.98 -15.50
N LEU A 141 19.59 7.80 -15.34
CA LEU A 141 18.28 7.38 -14.86
C LEU A 141 17.41 6.98 -16.05
N ALA A 142 16.84 5.77 -16.00
CA ALA A 142 15.83 5.34 -16.96
C ALA A 142 14.56 4.91 -16.24
N LEU A 143 13.44 5.50 -16.62
CA LEU A 143 12.10 5.11 -16.17
C LEU A 143 11.43 4.27 -17.25
N HIS A 144 10.91 3.13 -16.83
CA HIS A 144 10.09 2.22 -17.63
C HIS A 144 8.66 2.25 -17.11
N PRO A 145 7.79 3.18 -17.53
CA PRO A 145 6.47 3.39 -16.96
C PRO A 145 5.59 2.14 -17.01
N GLU A 146 5.69 1.36 -18.09
CA GLU A 146 4.90 0.15 -18.31
C GLU A 146 5.22 -0.97 -17.32
N ARG A 147 6.46 -1.01 -16.82
CA ARG A 147 6.95 -2.04 -15.90
C ARG A 147 7.06 -1.55 -14.47
N MET A 148 6.67 -0.29 -14.18
CA MET A 148 6.94 0.38 -12.90
C MET A 148 8.39 0.25 -12.46
N ARG A 149 9.30 0.30 -13.39
CA ARG A 149 10.70 0.02 -13.18
C ARG A 149 11.52 1.29 -13.37
N VAL A 150 12.42 1.52 -12.42
CA VAL A 150 13.44 2.55 -12.52
C VAL A 150 14.80 1.89 -12.49
N THR A 151 15.68 2.32 -13.38
CA THR A 151 17.07 1.90 -13.36
C THR A 151 17.99 3.12 -13.23
N TRP A 152 19.04 2.98 -12.44
CA TRP A 152 20.14 3.93 -12.35
C TRP A 152 21.43 3.21 -12.74
N LYS A 153 22.06 3.69 -13.81
CA LYS A 153 23.27 3.04 -14.40
C LYS A 153 23.03 1.54 -14.71
N ASP A 154 21.84 1.25 -15.28
CA ASP A 154 21.38 -0.09 -15.63
C ASP A 154 21.08 -1.03 -14.42
N GLU A 155 21.26 -0.56 -13.17
CA GLU A 155 20.84 -1.30 -11.99
C GLU A 155 19.41 -0.92 -11.58
N GLU A 156 18.59 -1.92 -11.21
CA GLU A 156 17.20 -1.70 -10.82
C GLU A 156 17.12 -1.06 -9.43
N VAL A 157 16.34 0.04 -9.34
CA VAL A 157 16.04 0.74 -8.09
C VAL A 157 14.64 0.36 -7.67
N PRO A 158 14.46 -0.37 -6.54
CA PRO A 158 13.13 -0.71 -6.05
C PRO A 158 12.43 0.55 -5.52
N LEU A 159 11.25 0.86 -6.06
CA LEU A 159 10.43 1.99 -5.63
C LEU A 159 9.01 1.53 -5.30
N THR A 160 8.37 2.19 -4.32
CA THR A 160 6.93 2.07 -4.10
C THR A 160 6.16 2.78 -5.23
N VAL A 161 4.85 2.55 -5.31
CA VAL A 161 3.98 3.23 -6.30
C VAL A 161 4.09 4.75 -6.18
N THR A 162 4.10 5.26 -4.96
CA THR A 162 4.17 6.70 -4.70
C THR A 162 5.54 7.28 -5.09
N GLU A 163 6.62 6.62 -4.73
CA GLU A 163 7.99 7.05 -5.08
C GLU A 163 8.22 7.03 -6.60
N PHE A 164 7.74 5.99 -7.28
CA PHE A 164 7.81 5.93 -8.75
C PHE A 164 7.13 7.15 -9.40
N TRP A 165 5.93 7.54 -8.92
CA TRP A 165 5.23 8.70 -9.45
C TRP A 165 5.92 10.01 -9.15
N MET A 166 6.56 10.15 -8.00
CA MET A 166 7.37 11.33 -7.70
C MET A 166 8.50 11.49 -8.70
N VAL A 167 9.20 10.40 -9.03
CA VAL A 167 10.30 10.43 -10.02
C VAL A 167 9.79 10.67 -11.43
N HIS A 168 8.62 10.11 -11.79
CA HIS A 168 8.02 10.30 -13.13
C HIS A 168 7.57 11.75 -13.39
N THR A 169 7.23 12.51 -12.34
CA THR A 169 6.77 13.91 -12.47
C THR A 169 7.89 14.94 -12.40
N MET A 170 9.12 14.54 -12.11
CA MET A 170 10.32 15.38 -12.09
C MET A 170 10.89 15.57 -13.52
#